data_ce479bf702e581d5814357da28ce499c
#
_entry.id   ce479bf702e581d5814357da28ce499c
#
_cell.length_a   1.000
_cell.length_b   1.000
_cell.length_c   1.000
_cell.angle_alpha   90.00
_cell.angle_beta   90.00
_cell.angle_gamma   90.00
#
_symmetry.space_group_name_H-M   'P 1'
#
loop_
_entity.id
_entity.type
_entity.pdbx_description
1 polymer ?
#
loop_
_entity_poly.entity_id
_entity_poly.type
_entity_poly.pdbx_seq_one_letter_code
_entity_poly.pdbx_strand_id
1 'polypeptide(L)'
;MTTYIIIFVLLLVAELVYFRIADKCNIIDKPNQRSSHSTIVLRGGGIIFMIGAWVWSAFFGFDYPWFLAGLTLVAGVSFVDDIHSLPDSVRLVAQFAAAAMAFYQLDILHWDMWWIVLVALIVYVGATNVINFMDGINGITAGYALAVLVPLGLVNINYHQLSINYSLIPSDNITDGVFVEQSLIIAVIIAAVVFCIFNFRPKGKAKCFAGDVGSIGIAFIMLFLLGNVIMKTGDITWLIFLLVYGVDGCLTIIHRIMLHENLGEAHRKHAYQIMANELKIGHVKVTLLYMAMQLVVSLGFIYLCPDNALCHWMYFVGALVVLAIAYVLFMKRYYHLHEEYLAELGVLN
;
A
#
# COMPACT_ATOMS: atom_id res chain seq x y z
N MET A 1 -4.17 -26.21 -4.76
CA MET A 1 -2.70 -26.02 -4.73
C MET A 1 -2.10 -25.86 -6.13
N THR A 2 -2.40 -26.75 -7.06
CA THR A 2 -1.92 -26.68 -8.47
C THR A 2 -2.25 -25.35 -9.14
N THR A 3 -3.45 -24.80 -8.98
CA THR A 3 -3.86 -23.50 -9.54
C THR A 3 -2.96 -22.35 -9.10
N TYR A 4 -2.59 -22.28 -7.82
CA TYR A 4 -1.71 -21.21 -7.31
C TYR A 4 -0.27 -21.32 -7.82
N ILE A 5 0.20 -22.56 -8.07
CA ILE A 5 1.51 -22.76 -8.72
C ILE A 5 1.46 -22.27 -10.18
N ILE A 6 0.37 -22.54 -10.89
CA ILE A 6 0.16 -22.03 -12.25
C ILE A 6 0.12 -20.49 -12.24
N ILE A 7 -0.64 -19.88 -11.33
CA ILE A 7 -0.69 -18.42 -11.17
C ILE A 7 0.70 -17.85 -10.91
N PHE A 8 1.48 -18.45 -10.00
CA PHE A 8 2.85 -18.01 -9.73
C PHE A 8 3.72 -18.03 -10.99
N VAL A 9 3.67 -19.14 -11.76
CA VAL A 9 4.46 -19.27 -13.00
C VAL A 9 4.00 -18.27 -14.05
N LEU A 10 2.69 -18.07 -14.22
CA LEU A 10 2.14 -17.09 -15.15
C LEU A 10 2.59 -15.66 -14.79
N LEU A 11 2.51 -15.29 -13.52
CA LEU A 11 2.93 -13.97 -13.06
C LEU A 11 4.45 -13.79 -13.20
N LEU A 12 5.24 -14.82 -12.90
CA LEU A 12 6.69 -14.75 -13.10
C LEU A 12 7.05 -14.53 -14.56
N VAL A 13 6.37 -15.25 -15.48
CA VAL A 13 6.55 -15.08 -16.93
C VAL A 13 6.10 -13.69 -17.36
N ALA A 14 4.95 -13.21 -16.88
CA ALA A 14 4.43 -11.88 -17.19
C ALA A 14 5.42 -10.79 -16.78
N GLU A 15 6.02 -10.89 -15.59
CA GLU A 15 7.02 -9.93 -15.11
C GLU A 15 8.29 -9.95 -15.97
N LEU A 16 8.77 -11.13 -16.37
CA LEU A 16 9.92 -11.26 -17.27
C LEU A 16 9.65 -10.72 -18.68
N VAL A 17 8.42 -10.90 -19.19
CA VAL A 17 7.97 -10.30 -20.45
C VAL A 17 7.89 -8.79 -20.32
N TYR A 18 7.35 -8.28 -19.21
CA TYR A 18 7.32 -6.86 -18.93
C TYR A 18 8.72 -6.23 -18.95
N PHE A 19 9.72 -6.85 -18.35
CA PHE A 19 11.09 -6.33 -18.37
C PHE A 19 11.63 -6.15 -19.80
N ARG A 20 11.32 -7.09 -20.71
CA ARG A 20 11.71 -6.96 -22.11
C ARG A 20 10.99 -5.83 -22.83
N ILE A 21 9.71 -5.62 -22.51
CA ILE A 21 8.93 -4.52 -23.07
C ILE A 21 9.44 -3.19 -22.52
N ALA A 22 9.62 -3.08 -21.21
CA ALA A 22 10.09 -1.87 -20.55
C ALA A 22 11.49 -1.45 -21.05
N ASP A 23 12.40 -2.41 -21.24
CA ASP A 23 13.74 -2.17 -21.79
C ASP A 23 13.65 -1.64 -23.23
N LYS A 24 12.87 -2.31 -24.10
CA LYS A 24 12.67 -1.88 -25.49
C LYS A 24 11.99 -0.51 -25.62
N CYS A 25 11.03 -0.21 -24.74
CA CYS A 25 10.28 1.04 -24.73
C CYS A 25 10.97 2.13 -23.90
N ASN A 26 12.15 1.86 -23.35
CA ASN A 26 12.93 2.78 -22.52
C ASN A 26 12.13 3.32 -21.31
N ILE A 27 11.31 2.45 -20.68
CA ILE A 27 10.56 2.75 -19.46
C ILE A 27 11.52 2.53 -18.27
N ILE A 28 12.29 3.58 -17.98
CA ILE A 28 13.39 3.54 -17.01
C ILE A 28 13.30 4.71 -16.03
N ASP A 29 13.78 4.47 -14.82
CA ASP A 29 14.02 5.52 -13.83
C ASP A 29 15.51 5.88 -13.81
N LYS A 30 15.79 7.17 -14.10
CA LYS A 30 17.15 7.72 -14.07
C LYS A 30 17.39 8.36 -12.72
N PRO A 31 18.54 8.08 -12.07
CA PRO A 31 18.88 8.71 -10.80
C PRO A 31 18.86 10.24 -10.89
N ASN A 32 18.27 10.87 -9.89
CA ASN A 32 18.31 12.31 -9.68
C ASN A 32 18.74 12.63 -8.24
N GLN A 33 18.87 13.92 -7.88
CA GLN A 33 19.31 14.34 -6.54
C GLN A 33 18.38 13.87 -5.39
N ARG A 34 17.12 13.55 -5.70
CA ARG A 34 16.11 13.09 -4.73
C ARG A 34 15.98 11.56 -4.69
N SER A 35 16.66 10.84 -5.61
CA SER A 35 16.59 9.39 -5.70
C SER A 35 17.36 8.68 -4.59
N SER A 36 16.81 7.58 -4.09
CA SER A 36 17.54 6.67 -3.19
C SER A 36 18.41 5.65 -3.92
N HIS A 37 18.47 5.70 -5.26
CA HIS A 37 19.25 4.82 -6.12
C HIS A 37 20.31 5.60 -6.94
N SER A 38 21.33 4.91 -7.41
CA SER A 38 22.44 5.49 -8.17
C SER A 38 22.63 4.87 -9.57
N THR A 39 21.78 3.92 -9.93
CA THR A 39 21.82 3.19 -11.21
C THR A 39 20.50 3.32 -11.95
N ILE A 40 20.52 3.25 -13.27
CA ILE A 40 19.29 3.17 -14.08
C ILE A 40 18.59 1.84 -13.77
N VAL A 41 17.28 1.89 -13.52
CA VAL A 41 16.43 0.75 -13.15
C VAL A 41 15.16 0.80 -13.99
N LEU A 42 14.60 -0.36 -14.37
CA LEU A 42 13.30 -0.42 -15.05
C LEU A 42 12.21 0.12 -14.11
N ARG A 43 11.28 0.93 -14.63
CA ARG A 43 10.16 1.49 -13.88
C ARG A 43 8.86 0.73 -14.19
N GLY A 44 7.90 0.74 -13.29
CA GLY A 44 6.56 0.19 -13.52
C GLY A 44 6.45 -1.33 -13.39
N GLY A 45 7.46 -2.03 -12.82
CA GLY A 45 7.36 -3.47 -12.56
C GLY A 45 6.20 -3.85 -11.64
N GLY A 46 5.69 -2.90 -10.86
CA GLY A 46 4.50 -3.11 -10.01
C GLY A 46 3.18 -3.29 -10.75
N ILE A 47 3.15 -3.18 -12.08
CA ILE A 47 2.00 -3.56 -12.92
C ILE A 47 1.55 -5.00 -12.66
N ILE A 48 2.46 -5.84 -12.13
CA ILE A 48 2.18 -7.23 -11.80
C ILE A 48 1.06 -7.39 -10.74
N PHE A 49 0.83 -6.40 -9.88
CA PHE A 49 -0.25 -6.43 -8.91
C PHE A 49 -1.62 -6.37 -9.60
N MET A 50 -1.78 -5.50 -10.58
CA MET A 50 -2.99 -5.44 -11.42
C MET A 50 -3.14 -6.72 -12.24
N ILE A 51 -2.06 -7.19 -12.88
CA ILE A 51 -2.08 -8.46 -13.64
C ILE A 51 -2.47 -9.62 -12.73
N GLY A 52 -1.99 -9.64 -11.48
CA GLY A 52 -2.36 -10.67 -10.48
C GLY A 52 -3.84 -10.72 -10.18
N ALA A 53 -4.51 -9.56 -10.05
CA ALA A 53 -5.96 -9.49 -9.87
C ALA A 53 -6.74 -9.96 -11.13
N TRP A 54 -6.26 -9.62 -12.32
CA TRP A 54 -6.87 -10.11 -13.57
C TRP A 54 -6.65 -11.60 -13.79
N VAL A 55 -5.47 -12.14 -13.48
CA VAL A 55 -5.20 -13.57 -13.53
C VAL A 55 -6.08 -14.31 -12.51
N TRP A 56 -6.24 -13.77 -11.29
CA TRP A 56 -7.19 -14.30 -10.33
C TRP A 56 -8.60 -14.40 -10.93
N SER A 57 -9.12 -13.32 -11.50
CA SER A 57 -10.45 -13.31 -12.10
C SER A 57 -10.61 -14.34 -13.22
N ALA A 58 -9.57 -14.56 -14.03
CA ALA A 58 -9.60 -15.56 -15.09
C ALA A 58 -9.70 -17.01 -14.57
N PHE A 59 -9.19 -17.29 -13.36
CA PHE A 59 -9.22 -18.64 -12.77
C PHE A 59 -10.40 -18.90 -11.83
N PHE A 60 -10.90 -17.86 -11.13
CA PHE A 60 -11.85 -18.03 -10.06
C PHE A 60 -13.20 -17.34 -10.30
N GLY A 61 -13.32 -16.50 -11.33
CA GLY A 61 -14.56 -15.84 -11.68
C GLY A 61 -14.50 -14.32 -11.63
N PHE A 62 -15.56 -13.67 -12.13
CA PHE A 62 -15.64 -12.22 -12.29
C PHE A 62 -16.51 -11.58 -11.20
N ASP A 63 -16.23 -11.93 -9.93
CA ASP A 63 -17.12 -11.59 -8.80
C ASP A 63 -17.03 -10.11 -8.38
N TYR A 64 -15.89 -9.43 -8.68
CA TYR A 64 -15.66 -8.02 -8.32
C TYR A 64 -15.42 -7.14 -9.57
N PRO A 65 -16.41 -7.01 -10.49
CA PRO A 65 -16.20 -6.29 -11.76
C PRO A 65 -15.84 -4.82 -11.57
N TRP A 66 -16.46 -4.15 -10.63
CA TRP A 66 -16.20 -2.72 -10.38
C TRP A 66 -14.85 -2.49 -9.69
N PHE A 67 -14.42 -3.40 -8.82
CA PHE A 67 -13.06 -3.39 -8.28
C PHE A 67 -12.03 -3.56 -9.40
N LEU A 68 -12.19 -4.53 -10.29
CA LEU A 68 -11.28 -4.76 -11.41
C LEU A 68 -11.26 -3.57 -12.40
N ALA A 69 -12.42 -2.98 -12.66
CA ALA A 69 -12.53 -1.78 -13.50
C ALA A 69 -11.80 -0.58 -12.86
N GLY A 70 -12.05 -0.33 -11.56
CA GLY A 70 -11.37 0.73 -10.81
C GLY A 70 -9.86 0.52 -10.72
N LEU A 71 -9.42 -0.70 -10.44
CA LEU A 71 -8.00 -1.07 -10.42
C LEU A 71 -7.34 -0.84 -11.80
N THR A 72 -8.02 -1.25 -12.87
CA THR A 72 -7.50 -1.06 -14.24
C THR A 72 -7.42 0.43 -14.60
N LEU A 73 -8.42 1.21 -14.22
CA LEU A 73 -8.42 2.65 -14.44
C LEU A 73 -7.25 3.33 -13.71
N VAL A 74 -7.14 3.10 -12.40
CA VAL A 74 -6.12 3.81 -11.60
C VAL A 74 -4.71 3.34 -11.94
N ALA A 75 -4.49 2.03 -12.09
CA ALA A 75 -3.19 1.50 -12.47
C ALA A 75 -2.83 1.88 -13.92
N GLY A 76 -3.80 1.89 -14.84
CA GLY A 76 -3.57 2.32 -16.23
C GLY A 76 -3.16 3.78 -16.34
N VAL A 77 -3.85 4.70 -15.64
CA VAL A 77 -3.47 6.12 -15.60
C VAL A 77 -2.10 6.29 -14.95
N SER A 78 -1.82 5.58 -13.86
CA SER A 78 -0.51 5.61 -13.20
C SER A 78 0.61 5.05 -14.06
N PHE A 79 0.33 4.03 -14.89
CA PHE A 79 1.29 3.50 -15.85
C PHE A 79 1.61 4.52 -16.95
N VAL A 80 0.62 5.26 -17.43
CA VAL A 80 0.85 6.35 -18.38
C VAL A 80 1.69 7.45 -17.73
N ASP A 81 1.43 7.79 -16.46
CA ASP A 81 2.22 8.76 -15.69
C ASP A 81 3.69 8.32 -15.49
N ASP A 82 3.92 7.04 -15.29
CA ASP A 82 5.28 6.46 -15.22
C ASP A 82 6.08 6.63 -16.51
N ILE A 83 5.41 6.71 -17.68
CA ILE A 83 6.02 6.88 -18.99
C ILE A 83 6.06 8.37 -19.39
N HIS A 84 4.96 9.06 -19.21
CA HIS A 84 4.77 10.46 -19.56
C HIS A 84 4.05 11.16 -18.41
N SER A 85 4.76 12.04 -17.72
CA SER A 85 4.22 12.77 -16.57
C SER A 85 2.87 13.44 -16.91
N LEU A 86 1.83 13.07 -16.16
CA LEU A 86 0.48 13.59 -16.30
C LEU A 86 0.24 14.75 -15.31
N PRO A 87 -0.69 15.67 -15.64
CA PRO A 87 -1.14 16.65 -14.65
C PRO A 87 -1.72 15.98 -13.40
N ASP A 88 -1.41 16.52 -12.22
CA ASP A 88 -1.91 15.99 -10.95
C ASP A 88 -3.45 15.88 -10.90
N SER A 89 -4.15 16.81 -11.56
CA SER A 89 -5.61 16.78 -11.68
C SER A 89 -6.13 15.52 -12.39
N VAL A 90 -5.45 15.06 -13.44
CA VAL A 90 -5.85 13.84 -14.19
C VAL A 90 -5.68 12.62 -13.30
N ARG A 91 -4.55 12.52 -12.59
CA ARG A 91 -4.27 11.43 -11.63
C ARG A 91 -5.31 11.41 -10.52
N LEU A 92 -5.60 12.58 -9.94
CA LEU A 92 -6.56 12.71 -8.85
C LEU A 92 -7.99 12.35 -9.28
N VAL A 93 -8.44 12.80 -10.45
CA VAL A 93 -9.76 12.44 -11.01
C VAL A 93 -9.85 10.93 -11.24
N ALA A 94 -8.81 10.29 -11.79
CA ALA A 94 -8.77 8.83 -11.96
C ALA A 94 -8.84 8.09 -10.62
N GLN A 95 -8.13 8.57 -9.59
CA GLN A 95 -8.16 7.99 -8.25
C GLN A 95 -9.55 8.11 -7.61
N PHE A 96 -10.22 9.26 -7.70
CA PHE A 96 -11.59 9.42 -7.20
C PHE A 96 -12.60 8.56 -7.96
N ALA A 97 -12.49 8.47 -9.28
CA ALA A 97 -13.36 7.62 -10.09
C ALA A 97 -13.16 6.14 -9.74
N ALA A 98 -11.92 5.67 -9.60
CA ALA A 98 -11.62 4.31 -9.19
C ALA A 98 -12.13 4.01 -7.77
N ALA A 99 -11.92 4.95 -6.82
CA ALA A 99 -12.43 4.82 -5.46
C ALA A 99 -13.97 4.75 -5.43
N ALA A 100 -14.66 5.54 -6.26
CA ALA A 100 -16.12 5.46 -6.40
C ALA A 100 -16.57 4.09 -6.95
N MET A 101 -15.83 3.51 -7.91
CA MET A 101 -16.10 2.13 -8.39
C MET A 101 -15.89 1.10 -7.28
N ALA A 102 -14.83 1.21 -6.49
CA ALA A 102 -14.61 0.34 -5.33
C ALA A 102 -15.75 0.48 -4.30
N PHE A 103 -16.20 1.70 -4.02
CA PHE A 103 -17.31 1.99 -3.10
C PHE A 103 -18.64 1.45 -3.62
N TYR A 104 -18.87 1.52 -4.92
CA TYR A 104 -20.01 0.87 -5.54
C TYR A 104 -19.97 -0.66 -5.36
N GLN A 105 -18.81 -1.28 -5.55
CA GLN A 105 -18.61 -2.72 -5.31
C GLN A 105 -18.82 -3.11 -3.85
N LEU A 106 -18.49 -2.22 -2.91
CA LEU A 106 -18.63 -2.41 -1.46
C LEU A 106 -20.03 -2.05 -0.93
N ASP A 107 -20.95 -1.62 -1.80
CA ASP A 107 -22.29 -1.17 -1.45
C ASP A 107 -22.32 -0.02 -0.41
N ILE A 108 -21.34 0.90 -0.52
CA ILE A 108 -21.20 2.05 0.42
C ILE A 108 -21.96 3.28 -0.08
N LEU A 109 -22.33 3.36 -1.37
CA LEU A 109 -22.91 4.56 -1.97
C LEU A 109 -24.38 4.75 -1.60
N HIS A 110 -24.67 5.10 -0.34
CA HIS A 110 -26.00 5.42 0.17
C HIS A 110 -26.22 6.92 0.26
N TRP A 111 -27.30 7.43 -0.33
CA TRP A 111 -27.60 8.85 -0.38
C TRP A 111 -27.87 9.49 0.99
N ASP A 112 -28.42 8.75 1.93
CA ASP A 112 -28.71 9.23 3.30
C ASP A 112 -27.43 9.57 4.08
N MET A 113 -26.28 8.95 3.71
CA MET A 113 -24.99 9.16 4.36
C MET A 113 -23.94 9.77 3.43
N TRP A 114 -24.38 10.57 2.45
CA TRP A 114 -23.51 11.15 1.41
C TRP A 114 -22.25 11.84 1.96
N TRP A 115 -22.33 12.49 3.12
CA TRP A 115 -21.20 13.17 3.75
C TRP A 115 -20.15 12.17 4.30
N ILE A 116 -20.58 11.00 4.82
CA ILE A 116 -19.66 9.92 5.23
C ILE A 116 -18.96 9.36 4.00
N VAL A 117 -19.71 9.13 2.92
CA VAL A 117 -19.16 8.64 1.65
C VAL A 117 -18.11 9.63 1.11
N LEU A 118 -18.38 10.93 1.16
CA LEU A 118 -17.44 11.97 0.73
C LEU A 118 -16.16 11.94 1.58
N VAL A 119 -16.27 11.88 2.90
CA VAL A 119 -15.11 11.78 3.80
C VAL A 119 -14.33 10.49 3.54
N ALA A 120 -15.02 9.37 3.40
CA ALA A 120 -14.38 8.08 3.11
C ALA A 120 -13.66 8.08 1.76
N LEU A 121 -14.20 8.71 0.72
CA LEU A 121 -13.53 8.90 -0.58
C LEU A 121 -12.25 9.72 -0.44
N ILE A 122 -12.29 10.81 0.31
CA ILE A 122 -11.11 11.65 0.58
C ILE A 122 -10.05 10.84 1.33
N VAL A 123 -10.45 10.08 2.35
CA VAL A 123 -9.53 9.21 3.12
C VAL A 123 -8.95 8.11 2.24
N TYR A 124 -9.76 7.48 1.39
CA TYR A 124 -9.32 6.42 0.48
C TYR A 124 -8.27 6.94 -0.51
N VAL A 125 -8.53 8.07 -1.17
CA VAL A 125 -7.59 8.70 -2.10
C VAL A 125 -6.36 9.22 -1.37
N GLY A 126 -6.53 9.82 -0.18
CA GLY A 126 -5.43 10.25 0.67
C GLY A 126 -4.52 9.10 1.08
N ALA A 127 -5.08 7.98 1.54
CA ALA A 127 -4.33 6.77 1.90
C ALA A 127 -3.60 6.17 0.69
N THR A 128 -4.23 6.15 -0.49
CA THR A 128 -3.59 5.73 -1.74
C THR A 128 -2.34 6.56 -2.03
N ASN A 129 -2.42 7.88 -1.90
CA ASN A 129 -1.28 8.76 -2.14
C ASN A 129 -0.20 8.65 -1.03
N VAL A 130 -0.60 8.49 0.23
CA VAL A 130 0.35 8.23 1.32
C VAL A 130 1.15 6.95 1.06
N ILE A 131 0.49 5.87 0.64
CA ILE A 131 1.17 4.60 0.31
C ILE A 131 2.09 4.79 -0.92
N ASN A 132 1.68 5.58 -1.91
CA ASN A 132 2.53 5.91 -3.05
C ASN A 132 3.81 6.67 -2.61
N PHE A 133 3.70 7.65 -1.72
CA PHE A 133 4.85 8.38 -1.20
C PHE A 133 5.82 7.50 -0.40
N MET A 134 5.34 6.38 0.11
CA MET A 134 6.16 5.41 0.84
C MET A 134 6.96 4.48 -0.09
N ASP A 135 6.84 4.57 -1.43
CA ASP A 135 7.62 3.77 -2.39
C ASP A 135 8.96 4.42 -2.72
N GLY A 136 9.86 4.56 -1.75
CA GLY A 136 11.14 5.25 -1.95
C GLY A 136 12.41 4.40 -1.80
N ILE A 137 12.31 3.13 -1.39
CA ILE A 137 13.45 2.21 -1.27
C ILE A 137 13.08 0.79 -1.73
N ASN A 138 14.10 0.01 -2.12
CA ASN A 138 13.87 -1.36 -2.62
C ASN A 138 13.14 -2.24 -1.60
N GLY A 139 12.10 -2.90 -2.06
CA GLY A 139 11.34 -3.89 -1.31
C GLY A 139 10.23 -3.32 -0.43
N ILE A 140 10.22 -2.00 -0.16
CA ILE A 140 9.35 -1.45 0.87
C ILE A 140 7.86 -1.58 0.50
N THR A 141 7.48 -1.35 -0.74
CA THR A 141 6.08 -1.39 -1.19
C THR A 141 5.51 -2.80 -1.14
N ALA A 142 6.16 -3.76 -1.81
CA ALA A 142 5.67 -5.15 -1.81
C ALA A 142 5.90 -5.85 -0.47
N GLY A 143 7.02 -5.57 0.22
CA GLY A 143 7.28 -6.10 1.55
C GLY A 143 6.23 -5.65 2.56
N TYR A 144 5.92 -4.36 2.58
CA TYR A 144 4.86 -3.83 3.43
C TYR A 144 3.48 -4.39 3.05
N ALA A 145 3.18 -4.47 1.74
CA ALA A 145 1.94 -5.11 1.28
C ALA A 145 1.81 -6.55 1.78
N LEU A 146 2.89 -7.34 1.79
CA LEU A 146 2.88 -8.68 2.39
C LEU A 146 2.60 -8.65 3.89
N ALA A 147 3.15 -7.66 4.63
CA ALA A 147 2.90 -7.49 6.05
C ALA A 147 1.44 -7.07 6.37
N VAL A 148 0.71 -6.54 5.39
CA VAL A 148 -0.74 -6.25 5.44
C VAL A 148 -1.56 -7.45 4.99
N LEU A 149 -1.26 -8.00 3.82
CA LEU A 149 -2.08 -9.03 3.16
C LEU A 149 -2.04 -10.38 3.88
N VAL A 150 -0.89 -10.76 4.46
CA VAL A 150 -0.80 -12.05 5.17
C VAL A 150 -1.67 -12.07 6.43
N PRO A 151 -1.59 -11.10 7.36
CA PRO A 151 -2.53 -11.04 8.48
C PRO A 151 -3.98 -10.89 8.05
N LEU A 152 -4.25 -10.12 6.99
CA LEU A 152 -5.60 -9.95 6.43
C LEU A 152 -6.17 -11.29 5.93
N GLY A 153 -5.35 -12.11 5.26
CA GLY A 153 -5.72 -13.46 4.83
C GLY A 153 -6.01 -14.39 6.02
N LEU A 154 -5.27 -14.24 7.14
CA LEU A 154 -5.55 -14.98 8.37
C LEU A 154 -6.90 -14.57 8.99
N VAL A 155 -7.20 -13.27 9.04
CA VAL A 155 -8.50 -12.77 9.49
C VAL A 155 -9.62 -13.30 8.61
N ASN A 156 -9.43 -13.29 7.30
CA ASN A 156 -10.44 -13.75 6.34
C ASN A 156 -10.77 -15.24 6.51
N ILE A 157 -9.78 -16.10 6.76
CA ILE A 157 -9.99 -17.52 7.03
C ILE A 157 -10.73 -17.75 8.37
N ASN A 158 -10.40 -16.94 9.39
CA ASN A 158 -10.95 -17.07 10.73
C ASN A 158 -12.23 -16.25 10.95
N TYR A 159 -12.73 -15.57 9.92
CA TYR A 159 -13.87 -14.67 10.03
C TYR A 159 -15.11 -15.34 10.60
N HIS A 160 -15.36 -16.60 10.30
CA HIS A 160 -16.46 -17.36 10.85
C HIS A 160 -16.35 -17.53 12.38
N GLN A 161 -15.14 -17.65 12.93
CA GLN A 161 -14.93 -17.69 14.38
C GLN A 161 -15.06 -16.29 15.01
N LEU A 162 -14.60 -15.27 14.31
CA LEU A 162 -14.76 -13.87 14.71
C LEU A 162 -16.24 -13.45 14.68
N SER A 163 -17.01 -13.83 13.65
CA SER A 163 -18.42 -13.44 13.50
C SER A 163 -19.33 -14.05 14.58
N ILE A 164 -18.97 -15.19 15.17
CA ILE A 164 -19.70 -15.76 16.31
C ILE A 164 -19.57 -14.85 17.54
N ASN A 165 -18.46 -14.13 17.68
CA ASN A 165 -18.19 -13.23 18.81
C ASN A 165 -18.73 -11.81 18.55
N TYR A 166 -18.83 -11.36 17.29
CA TYR A 166 -19.46 -10.10 16.89
C TYR A 166 -20.98 -10.26 16.79
N SER A 167 -21.67 -10.26 17.94
CA SER A 167 -23.13 -10.33 18.02
C SER A 167 -23.90 -9.16 17.39
N LEU A 168 -23.22 -8.29 16.64
CA LEU A 168 -23.78 -7.13 15.96
C LEU A 168 -24.18 -7.37 14.50
N ILE A 169 -23.84 -8.53 13.92
CA ILE A 169 -24.19 -8.83 12.53
C ILE A 169 -25.36 -9.84 12.54
N PRO A 170 -26.50 -9.49 11.90
CA PRO A 170 -27.58 -10.45 11.72
C PRO A 170 -27.07 -11.68 10.96
N SER A 171 -27.35 -12.87 11.51
CA SER A 171 -26.90 -14.16 10.98
C SER A 171 -27.33 -14.47 9.54
N ASP A 172 -28.28 -13.69 9.02
CA ASP A 172 -28.92 -13.93 7.72
C ASP A 172 -28.09 -13.44 6.52
N ASN A 173 -27.01 -12.69 6.76
CA ASN A 173 -26.11 -12.16 5.72
C ASN A 173 -24.76 -12.89 5.60
N ILE A 174 -24.57 -13.98 6.35
CA ILE A 174 -23.31 -14.75 6.33
C ILE A 174 -23.50 -15.96 5.41
N THR A 175 -23.46 -15.74 4.10
CA THR A 175 -23.61 -16.84 3.16
C THR A 175 -22.37 -17.72 3.04
N ASP A 176 -21.14 -17.19 3.25
CA ASP A 176 -19.91 -17.94 2.98
C ASP A 176 -18.76 -17.85 4.02
N GLY A 177 -18.97 -17.23 5.18
CA GLY A 177 -17.98 -17.21 6.27
C GLY A 177 -16.65 -16.46 6.01
N VAL A 178 -16.56 -15.72 4.89
CA VAL A 178 -15.41 -14.88 4.53
C VAL A 178 -15.87 -13.48 4.13
N PHE A 179 -15.02 -12.47 4.28
CA PHE A 179 -15.39 -11.10 3.86
C PHE A 179 -15.02 -10.81 2.40
N VAL A 180 -14.06 -11.54 1.84
CA VAL A 180 -13.68 -11.48 0.43
C VAL A 180 -13.21 -12.87 -0.03
N GLU A 181 -13.26 -13.15 -1.32
CA GLU A 181 -12.70 -14.37 -1.87
C GLU A 181 -11.24 -14.56 -1.44
N GLN A 182 -10.98 -15.61 -0.64
CA GLN A 182 -9.63 -15.93 -0.13
C GLN A 182 -8.62 -16.11 -1.26
N SER A 183 -9.08 -16.60 -2.40
CA SER A 183 -8.28 -16.79 -3.60
C SER A 183 -7.73 -15.48 -4.16
N LEU A 184 -8.46 -14.35 -4.02
CA LEU A 184 -7.97 -13.02 -4.42
C LEU A 184 -6.80 -12.60 -3.55
N ILE A 185 -6.93 -12.72 -2.21
CA ILE A 185 -5.84 -12.37 -1.29
C ILE A 185 -4.57 -13.19 -1.63
N ILE A 186 -4.73 -14.51 -1.86
CA ILE A 186 -3.61 -15.38 -2.19
C ILE A 186 -2.98 -14.98 -3.54
N ALA A 187 -3.77 -14.67 -4.56
CA ALA A 187 -3.25 -14.26 -5.86
C ALA A 187 -2.46 -12.95 -5.78
N VAL A 188 -2.93 -11.98 -4.98
CA VAL A 188 -2.21 -10.72 -4.74
C VAL A 188 -0.94 -10.94 -3.93
N ILE A 189 -0.95 -11.83 -2.92
CA ILE A 189 0.26 -12.24 -2.20
C ILE A 189 1.28 -12.86 -3.17
N ILE A 190 0.84 -13.73 -4.08
CA ILE A 190 1.72 -14.33 -5.10
C ILE A 190 2.32 -13.23 -5.99
N ALA A 191 1.53 -12.26 -6.45
CA ALA A 191 2.02 -11.15 -7.25
C ALA A 191 3.07 -10.31 -6.48
N ALA A 192 2.82 -10.03 -5.19
CA ALA A 192 3.77 -9.33 -4.32
C ALA A 192 5.08 -10.13 -4.13
N VAL A 193 4.98 -11.44 -3.96
CA VAL A 193 6.17 -12.32 -3.87
C VAL A 193 6.96 -12.32 -5.17
N VAL A 194 6.30 -12.44 -6.33
CA VAL A 194 6.96 -12.37 -7.64
C VAL A 194 7.69 -11.04 -7.82
N PHE A 195 7.04 -9.91 -7.50
CA PHE A 195 7.69 -8.61 -7.55
C PHE A 195 8.89 -8.52 -6.58
N CYS A 196 8.78 -9.05 -5.36
CA CYS A 196 9.87 -9.08 -4.39
C CYS A 196 11.11 -9.81 -4.91
N ILE A 197 10.99 -10.86 -5.72
CA ILE A 197 12.13 -11.58 -6.33
C ILE A 197 13.04 -10.60 -7.09
N PHE A 198 12.50 -9.56 -7.70
CA PHE A 198 13.22 -8.62 -8.54
C PHE A 198 13.53 -7.28 -7.86
N ASN A 199 12.66 -6.82 -6.96
CA ASN A 199 12.78 -5.52 -6.32
C ASN A 199 13.36 -5.58 -4.90
N PHE A 200 13.04 -6.58 -4.07
CA PHE A 200 13.46 -6.67 -2.67
C PHE A 200 14.95 -7.05 -2.56
N ARG A 201 15.81 -6.12 -2.91
CA ARG A 201 17.26 -6.31 -3.02
C ARG A 201 18.02 -5.14 -2.40
N PRO A 202 19.31 -5.33 -2.06
CA PRO A 202 20.16 -4.23 -1.60
C PRO A 202 20.17 -3.05 -2.60
N LYS A 203 20.53 -1.87 -2.11
CA LYS A 203 20.66 -0.65 -2.92
C LYS A 203 21.50 -0.92 -4.17
N GLY A 204 21.02 -0.49 -5.33
CA GLY A 204 21.67 -0.67 -6.63
C GLY A 204 21.58 -2.09 -7.22
N LYS A 205 20.83 -3.01 -6.59
CA LYS A 205 20.66 -4.40 -7.08
C LYS A 205 19.23 -4.73 -7.51
N ALA A 206 18.27 -3.84 -7.31
CA ALA A 206 16.91 -4.02 -7.82
C ALA A 206 16.90 -4.06 -9.35
N LYS A 207 16.08 -4.92 -9.93
CA LYS A 207 15.89 -5.03 -11.39
C LYS A 207 14.81 -4.11 -11.91
N CYS A 208 13.82 -3.80 -11.08
CA CYS A 208 12.72 -2.88 -11.38
C CYS A 208 12.29 -2.14 -10.13
N PHE A 209 11.62 -1.00 -10.31
CA PHE A 209 10.85 -0.30 -9.29
C PHE A 209 9.36 -0.51 -9.52
N ALA A 210 8.55 -0.34 -8.47
CA ALA A 210 7.10 -0.49 -8.57
C ALA A 210 6.52 0.51 -9.56
N GLY A 211 7.00 1.75 -9.53
CA GLY A 211 6.39 2.88 -10.21
C GLY A 211 5.06 3.27 -9.58
N ASP A 212 4.47 4.34 -10.09
CA ASP A 212 3.15 4.79 -9.64
C ASP A 212 2.08 3.72 -9.95
N VAL A 213 2.21 2.99 -11.07
CA VAL A 213 1.33 1.87 -11.41
C VAL A 213 1.32 0.80 -10.29
N GLY A 214 2.46 0.51 -9.70
CA GLY A 214 2.57 -0.52 -8.66
C GLY A 214 2.14 -0.03 -7.29
N SER A 215 2.67 1.10 -6.83
CA SER A 215 2.37 1.63 -5.49
C SER A 215 0.91 2.04 -5.33
N ILE A 216 0.33 2.71 -6.33
CA ILE A 216 -1.09 3.07 -6.35
C ILE A 216 -1.97 1.83 -6.56
N GLY A 217 -1.57 0.90 -7.46
CA GLY A 217 -2.31 -0.33 -7.70
C GLY A 217 -2.42 -1.22 -6.46
N ILE A 218 -1.31 -1.47 -5.77
CA ILE A 218 -1.33 -2.29 -4.54
C ILE A 218 -2.05 -1.57 -3.38
N ALA A 219 -1.92 -0.23 -3.29
CA ALA A 219 -2.67 0.56 -2.32
C ALA A 219 -4.19 0.41 -2.53
N PHE A 220 -4.64 0.55 -3.77
CA PHE A 220 -6.04 0.37 -4.15
C PHE A 220 -6.57 -1.02 -3.77
N ILE A 221 -5.78 -2.09 -4.04
CA ILE A 221 -6.13 -3.46 -3.67
C ILE A 221 -6.24 -3.59 -2.14
N MET A 222 -5.24 -3.13 -1.39
CA MET A 222 -5.25 -3.23 0.08
C MET A 222 -6.43 -2.46 0.69
N LEU A 223 -6.72 -1.27 0.19
CA LEU A 223 -7.85 -0.46 0.67
C LEU A 223 -9.20 -1.09 0.33
N PHE A 224 -9.36 -1.73 -0.84
CA PHE A 224 -10.55 -2.49 -1.18
C PHE A 224 -10.76 -3.68 -0.24
N LEU A 225 -9.70 -4.45 0.04
CA LEU A 225 -9.76 -5.59 0.95
C LEU A 225 -10.10 -5.16 2.39
N LEU A 226 -9.47 -4.09 2.88
CA LEU A 226 -9.79 -3.51 4.20
C LEU A 226 -11.20 -2.92 4.24
N GLY A 227 -11.65 -2.31 3.16
CA GLY A 227 -13.03 -1.83 3.01
C GLY A 227 -14.05 -2.95 3.19
N ASN A 228 -13.80 -4.15 2.62
CA ASN A 228 -14.65 -5.32 2.85
C ASN A 228 -14.73 -5.73 4.32
N VAL A 229 -13.58 -5.73 5.02
CA VAL A 229 -13.56 -6.04 6.46
C VAL A 229 -14.35 -4.99 7.25
N ILE A 230 -14.08 -3.71 7.00
CA ILE A 230 -14.74 -2.60 7.69
C ILE A 230 -16.26 -2.65 7.47
N MET A 231 -16.70 -2.87 6.23
CA MET A 231 -18.13 -2.93 5.91
C MET A 231 -18.83 -4.11 6.55
N LYS A 232 -18.17 -5.27 6.62
CA LYS A 232 -18.77 -6.47 7.24
C LYS A 232 -18.71 -6.47 8.76
N THR A 233 -17.71 -5.81 9.36
CA THR A 233 -17.57 -5.73 10.84
C THR A 233 -18.17 -4.47 11.44
N GLY A 234 -18.38 -3.42 10.64
CA GLY A 234 -18.75 -2.08 11.13
C GLY A 234 -17.64 -1.39 11.94
N ASP A 235 -16.42 -1.89 11.90
CA ASP A 235 -15.31 -1.43 12.73
C ASP A 235 -14.18 -0.79 11.88
N ILE A 236 -14.07 0.53 11.95
CA ILE A 236 -13.04 1.29 11.22
C ILE A 236 -11.62 1.08 11.79
N THR A 237 -11.50 0.54 13.01
CA THR A 237 -10.17 0.30 13.62
C THR A 237 -9.33 -0.70 12.84
N TRP A 238 -9.91 -1.46 11.90
CA TRP A 238 -9.16 -2.28 10.94
C TRP A 238 -8.17 -1.50 10.07
N LEU A 239 -8.29 -0.16 9.99
CA LEU A 239 -7.26 0.70 9.40
C LEU A 239 -5.90 0.60 10.10
N ILE A 240 -5.84 -0.05 11.28
CA ILE A 240 -4.59 -0.37 11.98
C ILE A 240 -3.61 -1.18 11.14
N PHE A 241 -4.11 -1.91 10.13
CA PHE A 241 -3.29 -2.66 9.16
C PHE A 241 -2.45 -1.75 8.25
N LEU A 242 -2.72 -0.45 8.24
CA LEU A 242 -1.94 0.55 7.51
C LEU A 242 -1.23 1.55 8.44
N LEU A 243 -1.22 1.29 9.75
CA LEU A 243 -0.88 2.30 10.74
C LEU A 243 0.58 2.76 10.66
N VAL A 244 1.53 1.86 10.40
CA VAL A 244 2.96 2.21 10.32
C VAL A 244 3.23 3.17 9.16
N TYR A 245 2.66 2.90 7.98
CA TYR A 245 2.75 3.81 6.83
C TYR A 245 1.96 5.10 7.07
N GLY A 246 0.78 4.98 7.68
CA GLY A 246 -0.05 6.13 8.04
C GLY A 246 0.69 7.10 8.94
N VAL A 247 1.39 6.63 9.96
CA VAL A 247 2.16 7.46 10.88
C VAL A 247 3.33 8.14 10.18
N ASP A 248 4.20 7.39 9.49
CA ASP A 248 5.35 7.99 8.79
C ASP A 248 4.87 8.98 7.70
N GLY A 249 3.91 8.56 6.87
CA GLY A 249 3.40 9.39 5.79
C GLY A 249 2.72 10.67 6.28
N CYS A 250 1.73 10.55 7.18
CA CYS A 250 0.98 11.70 7.67
C CYS A 250 1.85 12.66 8.50
N LEU A 251 2.71 12.16 9.38
CA LEU A 251 3.59 13.03 10.18
C LEU A 251 4.67 13.69 9.31
N THR A 252 5.14 13.04 8.25
CA THR A 252 6.03 13.67 7.26
C THR A 252 5.31 14.78 6.50
N ILE A 253 4.05 14.58 6.09
CA ILE A 253 3.23 15.62 5.46
C ILE A 253 3.05 16.81 6.41
N ILE A 254 2.68 16.56 7.67
CA ILE A 254 2.53 17.60 8.69
C ILE A 254 3.85 18.37 8.88
N HIS A 255 4.98 17.65 8.96
CA HIS A 255 6.30 18.28 9.08
C HIS A 255 6.60 19.20 7.87
N ARG A 256 6.29 18.77 6.65
CA ARG A 256 6.47 19.59 5.44
C ARG A 256 5.56 20.83 5.43
N ILE A 257 4.32 20.71 5.90
CA ILE A 257 3.43 21.86 6.07
C ILE A 257 4.04 22.88 7.05
N MET A 258 4.59 22.42 8.18
CA MET A 258 5.28 23.29 9.16
C MET A 258 6.51 23.97 8.58
N LEU A 259 7.19 23.34 7.62
CA LEU A 259 8.31 23.91 6.86
C LEU A 259 7.86 24.79 5.68
N HIS A 260 6.56 24.98 5.47
CA HIS A 260 5.96 25.75 4.38
C HIS A 260 6.36 25.26 2.98
N GLU A 261 6.56 23.93 2.83
CA GLU A 261 6.94 23.32 1.56
C GLU A 261 5.75 23.04 0.66
N ASN A 262 6.00 23.06 -0.65
CA ASN A 262 5.03 22.61 -1.65
C ASN A 262 4.86 21.09 -1.56
N LEU A 263 3.67 20.63 -1.16
CA LEU A 263 3.37 19.19 -1.00
C LEU A 263 3.38 18.43 -2.33
N GLY A 264 3.16 19.11 -3.47
CA GLY A 264 3.22 18.50 -4.81
C GLY A 264 4.64 18.20 -5.29
N GLU A 265 5.67 18.72 -4.62
CA GLU A 265 7.04 18.44 -5.00
C GLU A 265 7.55 17.14 -4.37
N ALA A 266 8.28 16.35 -5.18
CA ALA A 266 8.93 15.14 -4.70
C ALA A 266 9.97 15.47 -3.61
N HIS A 267 10.01 14.65 -2.56
CA HIS A 267 10.90 14.85 -1.41
C HIS A 267 11.50 13.53 -0.92
N ARG A 268 12.42 13.60 0.04
CA ARG A 268 13.09 12.44 0.65
C ARG A 268 13.20 12.59 2.16
N LYS A 269 12.07 12.90 2.82
CA LYS A 269 12.03 13.30 4.24
C LYS A 269 11.35 12.28 5.16
N HIS A 270 10.87 11.16 4.63
CA HIS A 270 10.30 10.09 5.44
C HIS A 270 11.33 9.46 6.36
N ALA A 271 10.90 9.02 7.54
CA ALA A 271 11.79 8.39 8.51
C ALA A 271 12.53 7.18 7.92
N TYR A 272 11.83 6.33 7.13
CA TYR A 272 12.45 5.19 6.47
C TYR A 272 13.54 5.60 5.46
N GLN A 273 13.36 6.73 4.78
CA GLN A 273 14.36 7.22 3.81
C GLN A 273 15.61 7.74 4.51
N ILE A 274 15.44 8.44 5.64
CA ILE A 274 16.56 8.88 6.49
C ILE A 274 17.31 7.67 7.04
N MET A 275 16.60 6.64 7.51
CA MET A 275 17.24 5.38 7.94
C MET A 275 18.05 4.72 6.82
N ALA A 276 17.49 4.65 5.62
CA ALA A 276 18.12 3.93 4.51
C ALA A 276 19.29 4.70 3.89
N ASN A 277 19.18 6.02 3.76
CA ASN A 277 20.11 6.85 3.00
C ASN A 277 21.14 7.55 3.90
N GLU A 278 20.69 8.34 4.87
CA GLU A 278 21.57 9.15 5.73
C GLU A 278 22.24 8.28 6.81
N LEU A 279 21.47 7.44 7.51
CA LEU A 279 22.01 6.49 8.49
C LEU A 279 22.64 5.25 7.84
N LYS A 280 22.52 5.06 6.52
CA LYS A 280 23.12 3.95 5.75
C LYS A 280 22.79 2.55 6.29
N ILE A 281 21.62 2.37 6.92
CA ILE A 281 21.17 1.07 7.44
C ILE A 281 20.95 0.07 6.30
N GLY A 282 20.60 0.58 5.11
CA GLY A 282 20.37 -0.18 3.89
C GLY A 282 18.90 -0.57 3.68
N HIS A 283 18.51 -0.63 2.40
CA HIS A 283 17.11 -0.78 1.97
C HIS A 283 16.44 -2.02 2.57
N VAL A 284 17.08 -3.19 2.45
CA VAL A 284 16.51 -4.47 2.93
C VAL A 284 16.24 -4.45 4.44
N LYS A 285 17.18 -3.93 5.25
CA LYS A 285 17.02 -3.89 6.71
C LYS A 285 15.89 -2.94 7.13
N VAL A 286 15.81 -1.77 6.48
CA VAL A 286 14.74 -0.80 6.76
C VAL A 286 13.38 -1.36 6.35
N THR A 287 13.28 -2.01 5.19
CA THR A 287 12.06 -2.68 4.75
C THR A 287 11.62 -3.76 5.73
N LEU A 288 12.55 -4.64 6.16
CA LEU A 288 12.24 -5.67 7.17
C LEU A 288 11.79 -5.08 8.50
N LEU A 289 12.35 -3.94 8.91
CA LEU A 289 11.91 -3.23 10.11
C LEU A 289 10.45 -2.77 9.98
N TYR A 290 10.08 -2.12 8.85
CA TYR A 290 8.72 -1.65 8.62
C TYR A 290 7.72 -2.80 8.51
N MET A 291 8.12 -3.91 7.83
CA MET A 291 7.33 -5.14 7.80
C MET A 291 7.10 -5.70 9.21
N ALA A 292 8.17 -5.82 10.01
CA ALA A 292 8.08 -6.35 11.36
C ALA A 292 7.20 -5.48 12.27
N MET A 293 7.35 -4.14 12.21
CA MET A 293 6.49 -3.23 12.96
C MET A 293 5.02 -3.42 12.60
N GLN A 294 4.70 -3.47 11.30
CA GLN A 294 3.31 -3.67 10.85
C GLN A 294 2.78 -5.06 11.24
N LEU A 295 3.58 -6.11 11.10
CA LEU A 295 3.19 -7.46 11.52
C LEU A 295 2.90 -7.52 13.02
N VAL A 296 3.75 -6.93 13.86
CA VAL A 296 3.53 -6.87 15.31
C VAL A 296 2.24 -6.14 15.64
N VAL A 297 1.99 -5.00 15.01
CA VAL A 297 0.75 -4.22 15.21
C VAL A 297 -0.47 -5.02 14.76
N SER A 298 -0.45 -5.61 13.57
CA SER A 298 -1.60 -6.33 12.99
C SER A 298 -1.88 -7.64 13.74
N LEU A 299 -0.84 -8.44 14.02
CA LEU A 299 -1.02 -9.72 14.75
C LEU A 299 -1.38 -9.48 16.22
N GLY A 300 -0.82 -8.43 16.84
CA GLY A 300 -1.22 -8.02 18.17
C GLY A 300 -2.70 -7.62 18.24
N PHE A 301 -3.19 -6.89 17.24
CA PHE A 301 -4.60 -6.55 17.12
C PHE A 301 -5.49 -7.80 16.98
N ILE A 302 -5.09 -8.76 16.14
CA ILE A 302 -5.88 -9.98 15.87
C ILE A 302 -5.91 -10.91 17.11
N TYR A 303 -4.77 -11.10 17.77
CA TYR A 303 -4.64 -12.20 18.76
C TYR A 303 -4.59 -11.74 20.22
N LEU A 304 -4.23 -10.48 20.48
CA LEU A 304 -4.08 -9.98 21.85
C LEU A 304 -5.17 -8.98 22.25
N CYS A 305 -5.83 -8.35 21.27
CA CYS A 305 -6.91 -7.41 21.54
C CYS A 305 -8.21 -8.19 21.76
N PRO A 306 -8.88 -8.03 22.93
CA PRO A 306 -10.22 -8.58 23.14
C PRO A 306 -11.22 -8.02 22.12
N ASP A 307 -12.14 -8.88 21.68
CA ASP A 307 -13.12 -8.58 20.65
C ASP A 307 -14.27 -7.71 21.21
N ASN A 308 -13.98 -6.44 21.39
CA ASN A 308 -14.97 -5.42 21.72
C ASN A 308 -14.50 -4.03 21.25
N ALA A 309 -15.43 -3.16 20.89
CA ALA A 309 -15.14 -1.85 20.31
C ALA A 309 -14.22 -0.99 21.19
N LEU A 310 -14.37 -1.01 22.51
CA LEU A 310 -13.53 -0.21 23.41
C LEU A 310 -12.06 -0.68 23.36
N CYS A 311 -11.83 -1.99 23.42
CA CYS A 311 -10.47 -2.54 23.35
C CYS A 311 -9.83 -2.30 21.98
N HIS A 312 -10.59 -2.43 20.90
CA HIS A 312 -10.12 -2.11 19.56
C HIS A 312 -9.66 -0.65 19.44
N TRP A 313 -10.47 0.30 19.91
CA TRP A 313 -10.09 1.70 19.94
C TRP A 313 -8.91 1.98 20.88
N MET A 314 -8.86 1.37 22.06
CA MET A 314 -7.73 1.54 22.97
C MET A 314 -6.43 1.01 22.36
N TYR A 315 -6.48 -0.15 21.70
CA TYR A 315 -5.31 -0.71 21.01
C TYR A 315 -4.88 0.16 19.83
N PHE A 316 -5.85 0.60 18.99
CA PHE A 316 -5.59 1.48 17.86
C PHE A 316 -4.94 2.80 18.30
N VAL A 317 -5.53 3.50 19.25
CA VAL A 317 -4.99 4.77 19.76
C VAL A 317 -3.66 4.56 20.48
N GLY A 318 -3.52 3.49 21.27
CA GLY A 318 -2.26 3.15 21.93
C GLY A 318 -1.12 2.91 20.94
N ALA A 319 -1.38 2.10 19.90
CA ALA A 319 -0.40 1.84 18.84
C ALA A 319 -0.05 3.12 18.05
N LEU A 320 -1.06 3.94 17.72
CA LEU A 320 -0.88 5.24 17.07
C LEU A 320 0.03 6.15 17.88
N VAL A 321 -0.23 6.30 19.18
CA VAL A 321 0.56 7.16 20.07
C VAL A 321 2.00 6.65 20.18
N VAL A 322 2.19 5.35 20.37
CA VAL A 322 3.54 4.76 20.46
C VAL A 322 4.34 5.00 19.18
N LEU A 323 3.74 4.73 18.01
CA LEU A 323 4.41 4.95 16.72
C LEU A 323 4.68 6.44 16.46
N ALA A 324 3.73 7.32 16.81
CA ALA A 324 3.91 8.77 16.65
C ALA A 324 5.04 9.29 17.55
N ILE A 325 5.11 8.87 18.81
CA ILE A 325 6.22 9.22 19.71
C ILE A 325 7.54 8.72 19.14
N ALA A 326 7.60 7.45 18.69
CA ALA A 326 8.80 6.88 18.09
C ALA A 326 9.25 7.67 16.85
N TYR A 327 8.31 8.05 15.96
CA TYR A 327 8.59 8.89 14.81
C TYR A 327 9.14 10.25 15.20
N VAL A 328 8.48 10.97 16.12
CA VAL A 328 8.90 12.31 16.56
C VAL A 328 10.28 12.28 17.22
N LEU A 329 10.55 11.29 18.08
CA LEU A 329 11.86 11.13 18.72
C LEU A 329 12.94 10.80 17.67
N PHE A 330 12.63 9.96 16.71
CA PHE A 330 13.53 9.63 15.59
C PHE A 330 13.84 10.89 14.76
N MET A 331 12.82 11.61 14.32
CA MET A 331 13.01 12.82 13.52
C MET A 331 13.78 13.90 14.30
N LYS A 332 13.45 14.15 15.57
CA LYS A 332 14.19 15.10 16.42
C LYS A 332 15.67 14.72 16.55
N ARG A 333 15.99 13.42 16.53
CA ARG A 333 17.39 12.95 16.70
C ARG A 333 18.18 12.97 15.39
N TYR A 334 17.56 12.68 14.25
CA TYR A 334 18.26 12.33 13.02
C TYR A 334 17.94 13.21 11.81
N TYR A 335 16.93 14.09 11.88
CA TYR A 335 16.54 14.93 10.75
C TYR A 335 17.63 15.90 10.30
N HIS A 336 18.49 16.37 11.20
CA HIS A 336 19.63 17.22 10.88
C HIS A 336 20.57 16.58 9.83
N LEU A 337 20.71 15.25 9.81
CA LEU A 337 21.50 14.54 8.78
C LEU A 337 20.95 14.76 7.38
N HIS A 338 19.64 14.90 7.26
CA HIS A 338 19.00 15.22 5.98
C HIS A 338 19.23 16.70 5.60
N GLU A 339 19.22 17.60 6.56
CA GLU A 339 19.53 19.01 6.34
C GLU A 339 20.99 19.19 5.91
N GLU A 340 21.94 18.51 6.54
CA GLU A 340 23.34 18.45 6.14
C GLU A 340 23.49 17.96 4.69
N TYR A 341 22.79 16.87 4.33
CA TYR A 341 22.78 16.37 2.96
C TYR A 341 22.23 17.40 1.95
N LEU A 342 21.17 18.13 2.28
CA LEU A 342 20.63 19.19 1.41
C LEU A 342 21.58 20.38 1.28
N ALA A 343 22.29 20.73 2.35
CA ALA A 343 23.32 21.77 2.34
C ALA A 343 24.52 21.40 1.46
N GLU A 344 24.98 20.13 1.52
CA GLU A 344 26.02 19.62 0.61
C GLU A 344 25.62 19.69 -0.88
N LEU A 345 24.32 19.54 -1.18
CA LEU A 345 23.79 19.69 -2.54
C LEU A 345 23.57 21.16 -2.96
N GLY A 346 23.78 22.14 -2.08
CA GLY A 346 23.53 23.56 -2.35
C GLY A 346 22.04 23.92 -2.48
N VAL A 347 21.15 23.10 -1.91
CA VAL A 347 19.68 23.31 -1.93
C VAL A 347 19.22 24.12 -0.73
N LEU A 348 19.95 24.06 0.39
CA LEU A 348 19.78 24.92 1.57
C LEU A 348 20.96 25.90 1.62
N ASN A 349 20.66 27.21 1.65
CA ASN A 349 21.62 28.27 1.96
C ASN A 349 21.76 28.46 3.46
#